data_d0dc28a3fbe85a9f6a50e376defabe80
#
_entry.id   d0dc28a3fbe85a9f6a50e376defabe80
#
_cell.length_a   1.000
_cell.length_b   1.000
_cell.length_c   1.000
_cell.angle_alpha   90.00
_cell.angle_beta   90.00
_cell.angle_gamma   90.00
#
_symmetry.space_group_name_H-M   'P 1'
#
loop_
_entity.id
_entity.type
_entity.pdbx_description
1 polymer ?
#
loop_
_entity_poly.entity_id
_entity_poly.type
_entity_poly.pdbx_seq_one_letter_code
_entity_poly.pdbx_strand_id
1 'polypeptide(L)'
;MKIDEFIKGYNGATDKKGFINLHVVRKYLPYEEKVVIANAIVKSFTNKETGDFVRNTPAVFMNEVVSLVREYTDIEIGKNESLDVFNKIEKNNITELLVDAIGSDAQRLQTVISMVVNDAVANHGDLVNFMSLKSDNVNVILDKLKDALATLPQK
;
A
#
# COMPACT_ATOMS: atom_id res chain seq x y z
N MET A 1 6.94 -20.37 -9.78
CA MET A 1 7.31 -20.16 -11.22
C MET A 1 7.92 -18.77 -11.40
N LYS A 2 8.87 -18.58 -12.35
CA LYS A 2 9.39 -17.24 -12.67
C LYS A 2 8.47 -16.51 -13.64
N ILE A 3 8.44 -15.17 -13.56
CA ILE A 3 7.56 -14.34 -14.41
C ILE A 3 7.78 -14.57 -15.92
N ASP A 4 9.03 -14.79 -16.37
CA ASP A 4 9.31 -15.04 -17.78
C ASP A 4 8.73 -16.36 -18.30
N GLU A 5 8.75 -17.40 -17.47
CA GLU A 5 8.15 -18.70 -17.76
C GLU A 5 6.64 -18.57 -17.86
N PHE A 6 6.04 -17.84 -16.92
CA PHE A 6 4.62 -17.55 -16.91
C PHE A 6 4.18 -16.80 -18.18
N ILE A 7 4.88 -15.71 -18.55
CA ILE A 7 4.58 -14.93 -19.75
C ILE A 7 4.75 -15.77 -21.03
N LYS A 8 5.80 -16.60 -21.09
CA LYS A 8 5.98 -17.52 -22.23
C LYS A 8 4.84 -18.51 -22.34
N GLY A 9 4.42 -19.12 -21.23
CA GLY A 9 3.26 -20.04 -21.17
C GLY A 9 1.98 -19.34 -21.56
N TYR A 10 1.72 -18.15 -20.99
CA TYR A 10 0.55 -17.33 -21.31
C TYR A 10 0.49 -17.00 -22.81
N ASN A 11 1.60 -16.56 -23.41
CA ASN A 11 1.63 -16.21 -24.83
C ASN A 11 1.37 -17.43 -25.73
N GLY A 12 1.81 -18.63 -25.33
CA GLY A 12 1.58 -19.88 -26.02
C GLY A 12 0.21 -20.51 -25.81
N ALA A 13 -0.52 -20.11 -24.77
CA ALA A 13 -1.81 -20.68 -24.42
C ALA A 13 -2.90 -20.27 -25.42
N THR A 14 -3.71 -21.23 -25.88
CA THR A 14 -4.91 -20.99 -26.71
C THR A 14 -6.05 -20.42 -25.84
N ASP A 15 -6.23 -20.96 -24.64
CA ASP A 15 -7.17 -20.46 -23.64
C ASP A 15 -6.41 -19.64 -22.58
N LYS A 16 -6.38 -18.33 -22.76
CA LYS A 16 -5.72 -17.38 -21.85
C LYS A 16 -6.35 -17.39 -20.47
N LYS A 17 -7.68 -17.44 -20.39
CA LYS A 17 -8.42 -17.41 -19.11
C LYS A 17 -8.20 -18.72 -18.35
N GLY A 18 -8.25 -19.85 -19.02
CA GLY A 18 -7.94 -21.15 -18.41
C GLY A 18 -6.50 -21.18 -17.89
N PHE A 19 -5.54 -20.65 -18.66
CA PHE A 19 -4.14 -20.56 -18.23
C PHE A 19 -3.99 -19.75 -16.94
N ILE A 20 -4.59 -18.56 -16.86
CA ILE A 20 -4.53 -17.72 -15.64
C ILE A 20 -5.17 -18.46 -14.45
N ASN A 21 -6.34 -19.09 -14.64
CA ASN A 21 -7.01 -19.85 -13.57
C ASN A 21 -6.15 -20.99 -12.99
N LEU A 22 -5.32 -21.64 -13.81
CA LEU A 22 -4.40 -22.69 -13.35
C LEU A 22 -3.29 -22.15 -12.42
N HIS A 23 -2.90 -20.88 -12.62
CA HIS A 23 -1.84 -20.23 -11.85
C HIS A 23 -2.35 -19.41 -10.65
N VAL A 24 -3.66 -19.23 -10.51
CA VAL A 24 -4.27 -18.67 -9.31
C VAL A 24 -4.41 -19.77 -8.27
N VAL A 25 -3.46 -19.82 -7.33
CA VAL A 25 -3.38 -20.86 -6.28
C VAL A 25 -4.15 -20.49 -5.02
N ARG A 26 -4.54 -19.24 -4.88
CA ARG A 26 -5.27 -18.73 -3.71
C ARG A 26 -6.38 -17.80 -4.18
N LYS A 27 -7.59 -17.92 -3.62
CA LYS A 27 -8.76 -17.07 -3.98
C LYS A 27 -9.29 -16.24 -2.84
N TYR A 28 -8.61 -16.28 -1.70
CA TYR A 28 -9.00 -15.56 -0.50
C TYR A 28 -7.78 -15.22 0.36
N LEU A 29 -7.72 -13.98 0.81
CA LEU A 29 -6.80 -13.50 1.84
C LEU A 29 -7.59 -13.10 3.08
N PRO A 30 -7.19 -13.50 4.30
CA PRO A 30 -7.71 -12.92 5.53
C PRO A 30 -7.61 -11.39 5.54
N TYR A 31 -8.53 -10.73 6.24
CA TYR A 31 -8.54 -9.27 6.32
C TYR A 31 -7.23 -8.71 6.88
N GLU A 32 -6.68 -9.36 7.89
CA GLU A 32 -5.42 -8.98 8.53
C GLU A 32 -4.24 -8.98 7.54
N GLU A 33 -4.19 -9.97 6.65
CA GLU A 33 -3.15 -10.03 5.61
C GLU A 33 -3.31 -8.88 4.60
N LYS A 34 -4.55 -8.56 4.20
CA LYS A 34 -4.83 -7.40 3.34
C LYS A 34 -4.36 -6.08 3.98
N VAL A 35 -4.60 -5.91 5.28
CA VAL A 35 -4.16 -4.72 6.03
C VAL A 35 -2.62 -4.67 6.11
N VAL A 36 -1.95 -5.80 6.32
CA VAL A 36 -0.47 -5.86 6.30
C VAL A 36 0.09 -5.44 4.95
N ILE A 37 -0.49 -5.92 3.85
CA ILE A 37 -0.10 -5.55 2.48
C ILE A 37 -0.30 -4.04 2.27
N ALA A 38 -1.47 -3.51 2.61
CA ALA A 38 -1.78 -2.10 2.47
C ALA A 38 -0.83 -1.19 3.27
N ASN A 39 -0.53 -1.56 4.52
CA ASN A 39 0.44 -0.84 5.35
C ASN A 39 1.87 -0.93 4.79
N ALA A 40 2.27 -2.06 4.19
CA ALA A 40 3.57 -2.17 3.53
C ALA A 40 3.69 -1.23 2.33
N ILE A 41 2.61 -1.07 1.56
CA ILE A 41 2.53 -0.12 0.45
C ILE A 41 2.67 1.32 0.99
N VAL A 42 1.93 1.71 2.02
CA VAL A 42 2.03 3.05 2.64
C VAL A 42 3.45 3.31 3.14
N LYS A 43 4.05 2.34 3.85
CA LYS A 43 5.44 2.47 4.34
C LYS A 43 6.46 2.68 3.23
N SER A 44 6.24 2.11 2.04
CA SER A 44 7.15 2.29 0.91
C SER A 44 7.19 3.72 0.36
N PHE A 45 6.16 4.52 0.66
CA PHE A 45 6.03 5.93 0.26
C PHE A 45 6.16 6.91 1.42
N THR A 46 6.43 6.42 2.63
CA THR A 46 6.64 7.27 3.79
C THR A 46 8.13 7.59 3.93
N ASN A 47 8.46 8.88 4.00
CA ASN A 47 9.82 9.32 4.27
C ASN A 47 10.22 8.86 5.69
N LYS A 48 11.34 8.15 5.79
CA LYS A 48 11.79 7.57 7.07
C LYS A 48 12.29 8.63 8.07
N GLU A 49 12.74 9.77 7.59
CA GLU A 49 13.31 10.84 8.42
C GLU A 49 12.22 11.80 8.93
N THR A 50 11.27 12.17 8.06
CA THR A 50 10.23 13.15 8.41
C THR A 50 8.90 12.48 8.79
N GLY A 51 8.70 11.20 8.46
CA GLY A 51 7.41 10.53 8.60
C GLY A 51 6.38 10.93 7.54
N ASP A 52 6.76 11.80 6.59
CA ASP A 52 5.86 12.31 5.57
C ASP A 52 5.46 11.23 4.57
N PHE A 53 4.16 11.11 4.33
CA PHE A 53 3.62 10.27 3.27
C PHE A 53 3.43 11.07 1.99
N VAL A 54 4.13 10.68 0.91
CA VAL A 54 3.97 11.28 -0.40
C VAL A 54 3.18 10.34 -1.29
N ARG A 55 1.91 10.68 -1.55
CA ARG A 55 1.06 9.88 -2.43
C ARG A 55 1.63 9.85 -3.84
N ASN A 56 1.98 8.66 -4.30
CA ASN A 56 2.36 8.38 -5.68
C ASN A 56 1.36 7.38 -6.28
N THR A 57 0.27 7.89 -6.87
CA THR A 57 -0.82 7.06 -7.38
C THR A 57 -0.37 6.01 -8.40
N PRO A 58 0.50 6.31 -9.39
CA PRO A 58 1.04 5.29 -10.29
C PRO A 58 1.79 4.17 -9.56
N ALA A 59 2.58 4.52 -8.57
CA ALA A 59 3.33 3.53 -7.80
C ALA A 59 2.43 2.73 -6.83
N VAL A 60 1.35 3.31 -6.31
CA VAL A 60 0.32 2.57 -5.57
C VAL A 60 -0.31 1.52 -6.48
N PHE A 61 -0.74 1.90 -7.69
CA PHE A 61 -1.30 0.97 -8.66
C PHE A 61 -0.33 -0.16 -9.04
N MET A 62 0.94 0.16 -9.29
CA MET A 62 1.97 -0.85 -9.53
C MET A 62 2.06 -1.86 -8.37
N ASN A 63 2.06 -1.37 -7.13
CA ASN A 63 2.14 -2.25 -5.96
C ASN A 63 0.86 -3.08 -5.75
N GLU A 64 -0.32 -2.55 -6.11
CA GLU A 64 -1.57 -3.33 -6.13
C GLU A 64 -1.47 -4.52 -7.08
N VAL A 65 -1.07 -4.29 -8.34
CA VAL A 65 -0.92 -5.36 -9.35
C VAL A 65 0.13 -6.38 -8.90
N VAL A 66 1.28 -5.92 -8.42
CA VAL A 66 2.34 -6.82 -7.90
C VAL A 66 1.85 -7.63 -6.71
N SER A 67 1.04 -7.05 -5.84
CA SER A 67 0.44 -7.76 -4.70
C SER A 67 -0.55 -8.83 -5.16
N LEU A 68 -1.38 -8.56 -6.18
CA LEU A 68 -2.26 -9.58 -6.75
C LEU A 68 -1.45 -10.78 -7.27
N VAL A 69 -0.37 -10.52 -8.01
CA VAL A 69 0.52 -11.59 -8.50
C VAL A 69 1.16 -12.35 -7.35
N ARG A 70 1.75 -11.66 -6.38
CA ARG A 70 2.49 -12.27 -5.26
C ARG A 70 1.63 -13.12 -4.36
N GLU A 71 0.44 -12.63 -4.03
CA GLU A 71 -0.37 -13.22 -2.96
C GLU A 71 -1.36 -14.27 -3.48
N TYR A 72 -1.74 -14.20 -4.74
CA TYR A 72 -2.77 -15.09 -5.29
C TYR A 72 -2.26 -16.10 -6.31
N THR A 73 -1.03 -15.95 -6.82
CA THR A 73 -0.49 -16.83 -7.85
C THR A 73 0.73 -17.63 -7.36
N ASP A 74 1.15 -18.61 -8.15
CA ASP A 74 2.39 -19.37 -7.95
C ASP A 74 3.64 -18.67 -8.54
N ILE A 75 3.52 -17.39 -8.93
CA ILE A 75 4.62 -16.62 -9.48
C ILE A 75 5.51 -16.09 -8.35
N GLU A 76 6.79 -16.45 -8.39
CA GLU A 76 7.79 -15.96 -7.44
C GLU A 76 8.34 -14.61 -7.90
N ILE A 77 8.26 -13.62 -7.00
CA ILE A 77 8.77 -12.27 -7.24
C ILE A 77 9.96 -12.00 -6.33
N GLY A 78 11.13 -11.78 -6.93
CA GLY A 78 12.34 -11.38 -6.20
C GLY A 78 12.27 -9.96 -5.65
N LYS A 79 13.19 -9.62 -4.73
CA LYS A 79 13.18 -8.35 -3.98
C LYS A 79 13.19 -7.10 -4.88
N ASN A 80 13.77 -7.16 -6.07
CA ASN A 80 13.93 -6.01 -6.97
C ASN A 80 13.20 -6.20 -8.31
N GLU A 81 12.28 -7.17 -8.40
CA GLU A 81 11.64 -7.55 -9.66
C GLU A 81 10.24 -6.95 -9.83
N SER A 82 9.73 -6.19 -8.84
CA SER A 82 8.36 -5.67 -8.84
C SER A 82 8.02 -4.86 -10.09
N LEU A 83 8.92 -3.97 -10.53
CA LEU A 83 8.71 -3.16 -11.72
C LEU A 83 8.72 -4.00 -13.00
N ASP A 84 9.61 -4.99 -13.10
CA ASP A 84 9.69 -5.90 -14.26
C ASP A 84 8.42 -6.78 -14.34
N VAL A 85 7.99 -7.32 -13.20
CA VAL A 85 6.74 -8.09 -13.10
C VAL A 85 5.55 -7.24 -13.53
N PHE A 86 5.40 -6.03 -12.98
CA PHE A 86 4.35 -5.10 -13.35
C PHE A 86 4.32 -4.82 -14.86
N ASN A 87 5.48 -4.45 -15.43
CA ASN A 87 5.57 -4.15 -16.85
C ASN A 87 5.19 -5.34 -17.75
N LYS A 88 5.59 -6.55 -17.37
CA LYS A 88 5.23 -7.77 -18.11
C LYS A 88 3.75 -8.10 -18.03
N ILE A 89 3.15 -7.95 -16.85
CA ILE A 89 1.71 -8.15 -16.63
C ILE A 89 0.89 -7.15 -17.44
N GLU A 90 1.22 -5.85 -17.36
CA GLU A 90 0.50 -4.77 -18.06
C GLU A 90 0.68 -4.86 -19.58
N LYS A 91 1.90 -5.10 -20.07
CA LYS A 91 2.17 -5.26 -21.51
C LYS A 91 1.32 -6.37 -22.15
N ASN A 92 0.98 -7.39 -21.39
CA ASN A 92 0.21 -8.55 -21.88
C ASN A 92 -1.29 -8.46 -21.49
N ASN A 93 -1.78 -7.36 -20.91
CA ASN A 93 -3.14 -7.14 -20.44
C ASN A 93 -3.65 -8.26 -19.51
N ILE A 94 -2.80 -8.72 -18.59
CA ILE A 94 -3.09 -9.84 -17.70
C ILE A 94 -3.84 -9.40 -16.44
N THR A 95 -3.72 -8.13 -16.03
CA THR A 95 -4.31 -7.61 -14.79
C THR A 95 -5.80 -7.88 -14.67
N GLU A 96 -6.58 -7.59 -15.73
CA GLU A 96 -8.03 -7.85 -15.72
C GLU A 96 -8.35 -9.34 -15.59
N LEU A 97 -7.61 -10.19 -16.29
CA LEU A 97 -7.79 -11.64 -16.20
C LEU A 97 -7.45 -12.21 -14.83
N LEU A 98 -6.44 -11.63 -14.16
CA LEU A 98 -6.11 -11.98 -12.77
C LEU A 98 -7.23 -11.59 -11.82
N VAL A 99 -7.74 -10.36 -11.92
CA VAL A 99 -8.86 -9.87 -11.10
C VAL A 99 -10.08 -10.76 -11.30
N ASP A 100 -10.42 -11.11 -12.54
CA ASP A 100 -11.52 -12.01 -12.86
C ASP A 100 -11.30 -13.42 -12.27
N ALA A 101 -10.10 -13.96 -12.39
CA ALA A 101 -9.77 -15.29 -11.91
C ALA A 101 -9.78 -15.40 -10.38
N ILE A 102 -9.31 -14.36 -9.67
CA ILE A 102 -9.36 -14.28 -8.22
C ILE A 102 -10.79 -14.01 -7.74
N GLY A 103 -11.52 -13.13 -8.46
CA GLY A 103 -12.89 -12.76 -8.15
C GLY A 103 -13.01 -11.62 -7.12
N SER A 104 -14.08 -11.64 -6.32
CA SER A 104 -14.40 -10.55 -5.38
C SER A 104 -13.31 -10.23 -4.34
N ASP A 105 -12.43 -11.18 -4.08
CA ASP A 105 -11.36 -10.98 -3.08
C ASP A 105 -10.27 -10.03 -3.58
N ALA A 106 -9.98 -10.01 -4.89
CA ALA A 106 -9.11 -9.02 -5.51
C ALA A 106 -9.63 -7.59 -5.30
N GLN A 107 -10.94 -7.39 -5.53
CA GLN A 107 -11.60 -6.09 -5.33
C GLN A 107 -11.55 -5.66 -3.85
N ARG A 108 -11.73 -6.62 -2.92
CA ARG A 108 -11.60 -6.35 -1.48
C ARG A 108 -10.18 -5.94 -1.10
N LEU A 109 -9.15 -6.58 -1.65
CA LEU A 109 -7.76 -6.16 -1.42
C LEU A 109 -7.54 -4.73 -1.92
N GLN A 110 -7.98 -4.40 -3.15
CA GLN A 110 -7.87 -3.05 -3.71
C GLN A 110 -8.62 -2.03 -2.85
N THR A 111 -9.80 -2.37 -2.34
CA THR A 111 -10.56 -1.50 -1.42
C THR A 111 -9.78 -1.24 -0.14
N VAL A 112 -9.22 -2.27 0.50
CA VAL A 112 -8.42 -2.11 1.73
C VAL A 112 -7.19 -1.26 1.49
N ILE A 113 -6.47 -1.47 0.37
CA ILE A 113 -5.31 -0.63 -0.01
C ILE A 113 -5.75 0.83 -0.15
N SER A 114 -6.83 1.09 -0.88
CA SER A 114 -7.36 2.45 -1.09
C SER A 114 -7.75 3.12 0.23
N MET A 115 -8.40 2.40 1.15
CA MET A 115 -8.76 2.91 2.48
C MET A 115 -7.52 3.31 3.28
N VAL A 116 -6.54 2.41 3.41
CA VAL A 116 -5.32 2.66 4.19
C VAL A 116 -4.47 3.78 3.59
N VAL A 117 -4.38 3.86 2.24
CA VAL A 117 -3.69 4.96 1.55
C VAL A 117 -4.40 6.30 1.79
N ASN A 118 -5.73 6.33 1.72
CA ASN A 118 -6.51 7.55 1.97
C ASN A 118 -6.40 7.99 3.43
N ASP A 119 -6.44 7.05 4.38
CA ASP A 119 -6.23 7.34 5.81
C ASP A 119 -4.82 7.90 6.07
N ALA A 120 -3.81 7.37 5.41
CA ALA A 120 -2.44 7.90 5.52
C ALA A 120 -2.33 9.34 5.00
N VAL A 121 -3.01 9.67 3.90
CA VAL A 121 -3.06 11.04 3.36
C VAL A 121 -3.80 11.97 4.31
N ALA A 122 -4.98 11.57 4.82
CA ALA A 122 -5.80 12.37 5.73
C ALA A 122 -5.06 12.62 7.06
N ASN A 123 -4.54 11.57 7.67
CA ASN A 123 -3.83 11.67 8.96
C ASN A 123 -2.54 12.50 8.87
N HIS A 124 -1.87 12.50 7.72
CA HIS A 124 -0.70 13.35 7.52
C HIS A 124 -1.10 14.83 7.53
N GLY A 125 -2.15 15.22 6.80
CA GLY A 125 -2.71 16.57 6.82
C GLY A 125 -3.18 16.98 8.22
N ASP A 126 -3.87 16.09 8.92
CA ASP A 126 -4.36 16.34 10.28
C ASP A 126 -3.21 16.40 11.30
N LEU A 127 -2.17 15.59 11.16
CA LEU A 127 -1.00 15.60 12.05
C LEU A 127 -0.21 16.90 11.89
N VAL A 128 0.02 17.37 10.65
CA VAL A 128 0.69 18.64 10.37
C VAL A 128 -0.13 19.81 10.92
N ASN A 129 -1.45 19.83 10.69
CA ASN A 129 -2.35 20.83 11.26
C ASN A 129 -2.40 20.75 12.79
N PHE A 130 -2.43 19.55 13.38
CA PHE A 130 -2.41 19.36 14.83
C PHE A 130 -1.06 19.75 15.46
N MET A 131 0.06 19.49 14.81
CA MET A 131 1.39 19.91 15.28
C MET A 131 1.58 21.42 15.17
N SER A 132 1.07 22.07 14.11
CA SER A 132 1.10 23.54 14.01
C SER A 132 0.22 24.19 15.08
N LEU A 133 -0.99 23.68 15.30
CA LEU A 133 -1.88 24.16 16.37
C LEU A 133 -1.32 23.89 17.78
N LYS A 134 -0.57 22.80 17.99
CA LYS A 134 0.11 22.52 19.27
C LYS A 134 1.33 23.40 19.50
N SER A 135 2.09 23.72 18.47
CA SER A 135 3.25 24.61 18.59
C SER A 135 2.86 25.97 19.18
N ASP A 136 1.78 26.57 18.68
CA ASP A 136 1.29 27.84 19.18
C ASP A 136 0.67 27.73 20.59
N ASN A 137 -0.09 26.66 20.83
CA ASN A 137 -0.73 26.43 22.14
C ASN A 137 0.26 25.98 23.24
N VAL A 138 1.30 25.22 22.92
CA VAL A 138 2.31 24.79 23.88
C VAL A 138 3.13 25.99 24.37
N ASN A 139 3.48 26.93 23.51
CA ASN A 139 4.15 28.15 23.92
C ASN A 139 3.27 29.02 24.85
N VAL A 140 1.99 29.16 24.52
CA VAL A 140 1.02 29.88 25.37
C VAL A 140 0.84 29.20 26.74
N ILE A 141 0.81 27.86 26.79
CA ILE A 141 0.69 27.09 28.03
C ILE A 141 1.98 27.20 28.86
N LEU A 142 3.15 27.11 28.22
CA LEU A 142 4.45 27.26 28.90
C LEU A 142 4.63 28.67 29.50
N ASP A 143 4.19 29.70 28.80
CA ASP A 143 4.24 31.06 29.29
C ASP A 143 3.29 31.27 30.47
N LYS A 144 2.07 30.75 30.42
CA LYS A 144 1.14 30.76 31.56
C LYS A 144 1.65 29.96 32.76
N LEU A 145 2.34 28.83 32.54
CA LEU A 145 2.98 28.06 33.62
C LEU A 145 4.14 28.80 34.25
N LYS A 146 4.97 29.47 33.45
CA LYS A 146 6.05 30.33 33.97
C LYS A 146 5.52 31.49 34.83
N ASP A 147 4.46 32.16 34.36
CA ASP A 147 3.82 33.25 35.12
C ASP A 147 3.19 32.74 36.41
N ALA A 148 2.54 31.58 36.40
CA ALA A 148 1.98 30.95 37.59
C ALA A 148 3.04 30.52 38.60
N LEU A 149 4.20 30.02 38.13
CA LEU A 149 5.33 29.65 38.99
C LEU A 149 6.05 30.88 39.58
N ALA A 150 6.07 32.00 38.86
CA ALA A 150 6.66 33.27 39.35
C ALA A 150 5.81 33.92 40.46
N THR A 151 4.51 33.59 40.55
CA THR A 151 3.59 34.11 41.56
C THR A 151 3.49 33.25 42.83
N LEU A 152 4.15 32.08 42.88
CA LEU A 152 4.20 31.26 44.08
C LEU A 152 5.14 31.90 45.15
N PRO A 153 4.68 32.05 46.40
CA PRO A 153 5.52 32.56 47.46
C PRO A 153 6.70 31.62 47.70
N GLN A 154 7.89 32.16 47.53
CA GLN A 154 9.12 31.44 47.91
C GLN A 154 9.11 31.31 49.44
N LYS A 155 9.06 30.10 49.94
CA LYS A 155 9.26 29.76 51.37
C LYS A 155 10.74 29.60 51.64
#